data_ca44e545463bad72ce1778baeb13445e
#
_entry.id   ca44e545463bad72ce1778baeb13445e
#
_cell.length_a   1.000
_cell.length_b   1.000
_cell.length_c   1.000
_cell.angle_alpha   90.00
_cell.angle_beta   90.00
_cell.angle_gamma   90.00
#
_symmetry.space_group_name_H-M   'P 1'
#
loop_
_entity.id
_entity.type
_entity.pdbx_description
1 polymer ?
#
loop_
_entity_poly.entity_id
_entity_poly.type
_entity_poly.pdbx_seq_one_letter_code
_entity_poly.pdbx_strand_id
1 'polypeptide(L)'
;MVNRRVFLASGVALAAGRELRCDVAVIGAGTGGVAAALAALRNGMRVVLTEETDWVGGQLTSQMVPPDEHPWVEQFGGTRLYREYRSRIRSYYRDHYPLTEAARGRWNLNPGDGSVSRITHEPHVSTAVLEAMLARYISGGQLTVLYDTVPVKADAVGDRVRAVTVRHKSGLEKTITAPYFVDATEQGDLLPLAGIEYVTGFEAQKDTQEPHAPAVAQPENIQAFTVCFAVDYVAGEDHTIEKPRDYAFWRDYVPAMKPAWPGKLLGWAMSDPVTLQPRSVIFDPSAENNPPGKLNLFIYRRIANKRNFTPGAYAGDVSLVNWPQNDYWLGNLVGPDGAKHLEGGKQLSLSLLYWMQTDQDWKGLRLRGDLAGTEDGLAKYPYVRESRRIRAEFTVLEQHVGLDARMQVTGLARDAVSAERFPDSVGIGSYRIDLHPSSGGDNYIDVASLPFQIPMGALIPRRVENVLAGCKNLGVTHITNGCYRLHPVEWNIGEAAGAVAAEAVRTGHTPRHIRKTDALMTALQTRLTAQGFELAWPRVTAR
;
A
#
# COMPACT_ATOMS: atom_id res chain seq x y z
N MET A 1 16.41 -30.61 -0.69
CA MET A 1 16.35 -29.65 -1.83
C MET A 1 15.38 -30.22 -2.87
N VAL A 2 14.11 -29.87 -2.79
CA VAL A 2 13.10 -30.22 -3.78
C VAL A 2 12.82 -28.97 -4.61
N ASN A 3 13.14 -29.07 -5.86
CA ASN A 3 13.09 -28.02 -6.87
C ASN A 3 11.62 -27.62 -7.11
N ARG A 4 11.16 -26.49 -6.54
CA ARG A 4 9.78 -25.95 -6.61
C ARG A 4 9.46 -25.25 -7.95
N ARG A 5 10.09 -25.62 -9.06
CA ARG A 5 9.82 -25.08 -10.40
C ARG A 5 8.86 -25.90 -11.26
N VAL A 6 7.98 -26.70 -10.67
CA VAL A 6 7.02 -27.49 -11.45
C VAL A 6 5.63 -27.34 -10.84
N PHE A 7 5.03 -26.15 -10.96
CA PHE A 7 3.57 -25.98 -11.03
C PHE A 7 3.30 -24.54 -11.47
N LEU A 8 3.05 -24.39 -12.73
CA LEU A 8 2.33 -23.37 -13.50
C LEU A 8 2.97 -23.12 -14.89
N ALA A 9 3.57 -24.13 -15.47
CA ALA A 9 3.80 -24.14 -16.92
C ALA A 9 2.67 -24.91 -17.61
N SER A 10 1.43 -24.57 -17.31
CA SER A 10 0.36 -24.76 -18.28
C SER A 10 0.49 -23.63 -19.28
N GLY A 11 1.44 -23.78 -20.20
CA GLY A 11 1.55 -22.98 -21.40
C GLY A 11 0.26 -23.15 -22.21
N VAL A 12 -0.76 -22.35 -21.91
CA VAL A 12 -1.69 -21.95 -22.95
C VAL A 12 -0.82 -21.16 -23.91
N ALA A 13 -0.45 -21.76 -25.03
CA ALA A 13 0.08 -21.06 -26.18
C ALA A 13 -0.93 -19.96 -26.52
N LEU A 14 -0.74 -18.78 -25.95
CA LEU A 14 -1.48 -17.59 -26.32
C LEU A 14 -1.12 -17.33 -27.76
N ALA A 15 -2.09 -17.62 -28.64
CA ALA A 15 -2.06 -17.20 -30.03
C ALA A 15 -1.58 -15.74 -30.04
N ALA A 16 -0.67 -15.43 -30.95
CA ALA A 16 0.01 -14.15 -31.10
C ALA A 16 -0.95 -13.03 -31.54
N GLY A 17 -1.94 -12.71 -30.70
CA GLY A 17 -2.78 -11.52 -30.83
C GLY A 17 -2.11 -10.40 -30.03
N ARG A 18 -1.71 -9.33 -30.71
CA ARG A 18 -1.19 -8.11 -30.05
C ARG A 18 -2.26 -7.39 -29.21
N GLU A 19 -3.54 -7.73 -29.37
CA GLU A 19 -4.68 -7.06 -28.72
C GLU A 19 -5.40 -7.99 -27.74
N LEU A 20 -5.66 -7.49 -26.53
CA LEU A 20 -6.48 -8.12 -25.50
C LEU A 20 -7.74 -7.29 -25.28
N ARG A 21 -8.92 -7.93 -25.28
CA ARG A 21 -10.21 -7.28 -25.04
C ARG A 21 -10.84 -7.78 -23.76
N CYS A 22 -11.28 -6.86 -22.92
CA CYS A 22 -11.96 -7.15 -21.65
C CYS A 22 -13.04 -6.12 -21.37
N ASP A 23 -13.81 -6.34 -20.30
CA ASP A 23 -14.85 -5.42 -19.85
C ASP A 23 -14.27 -4.35 -18.90
N VAL A 24 -13.28 -4.73 -18.09
CA VAL A 24 -12.53 -3.82 -17.21
C VAL A 24 -11.05 -4.16 -17.31
N ALA A 25 -10.21 -3.17 -17.64
CA ALA A 25 -8.76 -3.28 -17.58
C ALA A 25 -8.25 -2.66 -16.26
N VAL A 26 -7.58 -3.44 -15.44
CA VAL A 26 -6.93 -2.97 -14.22
C VAL A 26 -5.44 -2.88 -14.47
N ILE A 27 -4.92 -1.67 -14.45
CA ILE A 27 -3.50 -1.37 -14.70
C ILE A 27 -2.80 -1.20 -13.36
N GLY A 28 -1.95 -2.17 -13.03
CA GLY A 28 -1.33 -2.33 -11.71
C GLY A 28 -2.09 -3.32 -10.82
N ALA A 29 -1.39 -4.34 -10.31
CA ALA A 29 -1.95 -5.32 -9.38
C ALA A 29 -1.43 -5.13 -7.95
N GLY A 30 -1.25 -3.87 -7.52
CA GLY A 30 -1.06 -3.53 -6.12
C GLY A 30 -2.26 -3.95 -5.25
N THR A 31 -2.26 -3.60 -3.98
CA THR A 31 -3.34 -3.95 -3.04
C THR A 31 -4.71 -3.53 -3.57
N GLY A 32 -4.83 -2.29 -4.05
CA GLY A 32 -6.06 -1.79 -4.65
C GLY A 32 -6.39 -2.46 -5.99
N GLY A 33 -5.38 -2.75 -6.82
CA GLY A 33 -5.58 -3.38 -8.13
C GLY A 33 -6.13 -4.79 -8.04
N VAL A 34 -5.61 -5.61 -7.14
CA VAL A 34 -6.15 -6.96 -6.87
C VAL A 34 -7.59 -6.87 -6.36
N ALA A 35 -7.87 -5.94 -5.45
CA ALA A 35 -9.23 -5.72 -4.93
C ALA A 35 -10.19 -5.28 -6.04
N ALA A 36 -9.76 -4.38 -6.94
CA ALA A 36 -10.54 -3.92 -8.10
C ALA A 36 -10.85 -5.06 -9.08
N ALA A 37 -9.83 -5.87 -9.40
CA ALA A 37 -10.02 -7.03 -10.26
C ALA A 37 -11.02 -8.02 -9.66
N LEU A 38 -10.87 -8.37 -8.38
CA LEU A 38 -11.79 -9.27 -7.68
C LEU A 38 -13.23 -8.73 -7.66
N ALA A 39 -13.40 -7.42 -7.42
CA ALA A 39 -14.72 -6.81 -7.42
C ALA A 39 -15.37 -6.83 -8.82
N ALA A 40 -14.65 -6.49 -9.87
CA ALA A 40 -15.14 -6.56 -11.24
C ALA A 40 -15.50 -8.01 -11.64
N LEU A 41 -14.64 -8.97 -11.32
CA LEU A 41 -14.87 -10.41 -11.58
C LEU A 41 -16.11 -10.96 -10.86
N ARG A 42 -16.31 -10.59 -9.59
CA ARG A 42 -17.50 -10.99 -8.80
C ARG A 42 -18.80 -10.41 -9.38
N ASN A 43 -18.71 -9.31 -10.12
CA ASN A 43 -19.82 -8.70 -10.84
C ASN A 43 -19.94 -9.21 -12.29
N GLY A 44 -19.26 -10.30 -12.64
CA GLY A 44 -19.39 -11.00 -13.93
C GLY A 44 -18.57 -10.41 -15.08
N MET A 45 -17.67 -9.47 -14.81
CA MET A 45 -16.83 -8.86 -15.84
C MET A 45 -15.65 -9.75 -16.22
N ARG A 46 -15.20 -9.66 -17.47
CA ARG A 46 -13.90 -10.16 -17.92
C ARG A 46 -12.84 -9.09 -17.63
N VAL A 47 -11.74 -9.48 -17.02
CA VAL A 47 -10.71 -8.57 -16.54
C VAL A 47 -9.35 -8.92 -17.15
N VAL A 48 -8.61 -7.89 -17.56
CA VAL A 48 -7.15 -7.96 -17.75
C VAL A 48 -6.51 -7.16 -16.62
N LEU A 49 -5.60 -7.81 -15.91
CA LEU A 49 -4.85 -7.24 -14.77
C LEU A 49 -3.36 -7.24 -15.12
N THR A 50 -2.67 -6.10 -14.98
CA THR A 50 -1.22 -6.03 -15.17
C THR A 50 -0.50 -5.93 -13.83
N GLU A 51 0.72 -6.45 -13.75
CA GLU A 51 1.58 -6.33 -12.59
C GLU A 51 3.02 -6.06 -13.04
N GLU A 52 3.65 -5.04 -12.44
CA GLU A 52 5.01 -4.62 -12.77
C GLU A 52 6.05 -5.65 -12.34
N THR A 53 5.77 -6.38 -11.26
CA THR A 53 6.61 -7.45 -10.73
C THR A 53 6.04 -8.83 -11.09
N ASP A 54 6.65 -9.88 -10.56
CA ASP A 54 6.12 -11.25 -10.63
C ASP A 54 5.21 -11.60 -9.42
N TRP A 55 4.84 -10.62 -8.56
CA TRP A 55 4.00 -10.79 -7.38
C TRP A 55 2.85 -9.79 -7.33
N VAL A 56 1.62 -10.24 -7.39
CA VAL A 56 0.43 -9.40 -7.17
C VAL A 56 0.29 -9.03 -5.69
N GLY A 57 -0.27 -7.87 -5.38
CA GLY A 57 -0.61 -7.45 -4.02
C GLY A 57 0.13 -6.21 -3.50
N GLY A 58 1.14 -5.70 -4.21
CA GLY A 58 1.82 -4.44 -3.91
C GLY A 58 2.35 -4.35 -2.48
N GLN A 59 1.76 -3.46 -1.67
CA GLN A 59 2.17 -3.25 -0.27
C GLN A 59 2.26 -4.57 0.51
N LEU A 60 1.33 -5.49 0.32
CA LEU A 60 1.22 -6.76 1.02
C LEU A 60 2.26 -7.81 0.58
N THR A 61 2.90 -7.62 -0.56
CA THR A 61 3.70 -8.65 -1.25
C THR A 61 5.03 -8.13 -1.77
N SER A 62 5.05 -7.50 -2.96
CA SER A 62 6.27 -7.02 -3.62
C SER A 62 7.01 -5.92 -2.85
N GLN A 63 6.31 -5.17 -2.00
CA GLN A 63 6.87 -4.14 -1.11
C GLN A 63 7.09 -4.67 0.32
N MET A 64 6.67 -5.91 0.63
CA MET A 64 6.91 -6.70 1.84
C MET A 64 6.24 -6.18 3.12
N VAL A 65 5.41 -5.13 3.10
CA VAL A 65 4.90 -4.50 4.32
C VAL A 65 3.67 -5.25 4.87
N PRO A 66 3.73 -5.80 6.10
CA PRO A 66 2.56 -6.39 6.72
C PRO A 66 1.47 -5.33 6.95
N PRO A 67 0.18 -5.70 6.93
CA PRO A 67 -0.91 -4.74 6.99
C PRO A 67 -0.83 -3.78 8.18
N ASP A 68 -0.90 -2.48 7.92
CA ASP A 68 -1.20 -1.47 8.93
C ASP A 68 -2.71 -1.33 9.05
N GLU A 69 -3.27 -1.65 10.21
CA GLU A 69 -4.71 -1.79 10.41
C GLU A 69 -5.20 -1.03 11.64
N HIS A 70 -6.47 -0.63 11.59
CA HIS A 70 -7.16 -0.09 12.76
C HIS A 70 -7.59 -1.20 13.75
N PRO A 71 -7.84 -0.88 15.04
CA PRO A 71 -8.07 -1.91 16.08
C PRO A 71 -9.37 -2.70 15.92
N TRP A 72 -10.33 -2.20 15.14
CA TRP A 72 -11.66 -2.80 14.98
C TRP A 72 -11.77 -3.75 13.78
N VAL A 73 -10.71 -3.92 12.97
CA VAL A 73 -10.72 -4.65 11.69
C VAL A 73 -11.21 -6.09 11.78
N GLU A 74 -11.10 -6.72 12.94
CA GLU A 74 -11.63 -8.09 13.16
C GLU A 74 -13.17 -8.13 13.18
N GLN A 75 -13.82 -7.03 13.50
CA GLN A 75 -15.27 -6.95 13.69
C GLN A 75 -15.96 -6.15 12.57
N PHE A 76 -15.44 -4.96 12.27
CA PHE A 76 -15.97 -4.03 11.28
C PHE A 76 -14.89 -3.06 10.79
N GLY A 77 -15.23 -2.16 9.87
CA GLY A 77 -14.31 -1.15 9.34
C GLY A 77 -13.54 -1.60 8.11
N GLY A 78 -13.99 -2.63 7.44
CA GLY A 78 -13.41 -3.12 6.21
C GLY A 78 -14.40 -3.96 5.41
N THR A 79 -14.10 -4.19 4.13
CA THR A 79 -14.97 -5.01 3.29
C THR A 79 -14.95 -6.49 3.71
N ARG A 80 -16.02 -7.21 3.36
CA ARG A 80 -16.06 -8.68 3.56
C ARG A 80 -14.90 -9.37 2.84
N LEU A 81 -14.51 -8.88 1.66
CA LEU A 81 -13.45 -9.47 0.87
C LEU A 81 -12.07 -9.28 1.53
N TYR A 82 -11.80 -8.11 2.12
CA TYR A 82 -10.59 -7.90 2.91
C TYR A 82 -10.53 -8.82 4.15
N ARG A 83 -11.65 -8.97 4.85
CA ARG A 83 -11.72 -9.92 5.99
C ARG A 83 -11.56 -11.36 5.54
N GLU A 84 -12.05 -11.72 4.35
CA GLU A 84 -11.81 -13.03 3.73
C GLU A 84 -10.31 -13.24 3.46
N TYR A 85 -9.62 -12.26 2.87
CA TYR A 85 -8.17 -12.30 2.68
C TYR A 85 -7.44 -12.57 4.01
N ARG A 86 -7.73 -11.81 5.07
CA ARG A 86 -7.13 -12.00 6.39
C ARG A 86 -7.39 -13.42 6.96
N SER A 87 -8.59 -13.93 6.79
CA SER A 87 -8.95 -15.28 7.23
C SER A 87 -8.17 -16.35 6.47
N ARG A 88 -7.98 -16.15 5.15
CA ARG A 88 -7.20 -17.06 4.29
C ARG A 88 -5.71 -17.06 4.64
N ILE A 89 -5.13 -15.92 5.05
CA ILE A 89 -3.76 -15.88 5.59
C ILE A 89 -3.64 -16.81 6.81
N ARG A 90 -4.56 -16.70 7.77
CA ARG A 90 -4.56 -17.59 8.96
C ARG A 90 -4.74 -19.06 8.61
N SER A 91 -5.64 -19.35 7.67
CA SER A 91 -5.84 -20.73 7.19
C SER A 91 -4.58 -21.26 6.51
N TYR A 92 -3.94 -20.45 5.66
CA TYR A 92 -2.71 -20.86 4.97
C TYR A 92 -1.61 -21.29 5.95
N TYR A 93 -1.41 -20.53 7.05
CA TYR A 93 -0.46 -20.92 8.10
C TYR A 93 -0.87 -22.21 8.80
N ARG A 94 -2.16 -22.40 9.09
CA ARG A 94 -2.64 -23.64 9.71
C ARG A 94 -2.47 -24.87 8.83
N ASP A 95 -2.63 -24.70 7.53
CA ASP A 95 -2.63 -25.81 6.58
C ASP A 95 -1.21 -26.16 6.10
N HIS A 96 -0.30 -25.19 6.04
CA HIS A 96 1.00 -25.36 5.36
C HIS A 96 2.22 -25.15 6.25
N TYR A 97 2.07 -24.59 7.47
CA TYR A 97 3.19 -24.31 8.34
C TYR A 97 3.21 -25.23 9.57
N PRO A 98 4.41 -25.58 10.07
CA PRO A 98 4.57 -26.43 11.25
C PRO A 98 4.30 -25.61 12.53
N LEU A 99 3.05 -25.18 12.71
CA LEU A 99 2.63 -24.44 13.90
C LEU A 99 2.65 -25.33 15.14
N THR A 100 2.98 -24.74 16.29
CA THR A 100 2.70 -25.37 17.59
C THR A 100 1.20 -25.57 17.77
N GLU A 101 0.79 -26.52 18.60
CA GLU A 101 -0.62 -26.75 18.90
C GLU A 101 -1.28 -25.49 19.48
N ALA A 102 -0.61 -24.80 20.39
CA ALA A 102 -1.07 -23.54 20.97
C ALA A 102 -1.31 -22.44 19.90
N ALA A 103 -0.39 -22.27 18.96
CA ALA A 103 -0.54 -21.29 17.89
C ALA A 103 -1.66 -21.69 16.92
N ARG A 104 -1.75 -22.97 16.57
CA ARG A 104 -2.79 -23.52 15.67
C ARG A 104 -4.20 -23.31 16.23
N GLY A 105 -4.37 -23.41 17.56
CA GLY A 105 -5.65 -23.21 18.25
C GLY A 105 -6.08 -21.74 18.38
N ARG A 106 -5.21 -20.76 18.17
CA ARG A 106 -5.57 -19.34 18.29
C ARG A 106 -6.46 -18.90 17.13
N TRP A 107 -7.71 -18.51 17.40
CA TRP A 107 -8.65 -18.04 16.36
C TRP A 107 -8.11 -16.80 15.61
N ASN A 108 -7.45 -15.91 16.34
CA ASN A 108 -6.85 -14.67 15.85
C ASN A 108 -5.34 -14.78 15.65
N LEU A 109 -4.86 -15.93 15.18
CA LEU A 109 -3.44 -16.16 14.93
C LEU A 109 -2.79 -14.95 14.25
N ASN A 110 -1.74 -14.42 14.87
CA ASN A 110 -0.83 -13.43 14.31
C ASN A 110 0.52 -14.15 14.13
N PRO A 111 0.92 -14.56 12.93
CA PRO A 111 2.11 -15.40 12.73
C PRO A 111 3.41 -14.77 13.24
N GLY A 112 3.55 -13.46 13.06
CA GLY A 112 4.71 -12.71 13.54
C GLY A 112 4.56 -12.20 14.96
N ASP A 113 3.36 -12.11 15.52
CA ASP A 113 3.09 -11.39 16.78
C ASP A 113 3.76 -9.99 16.79
N GLY A 114 3.87 -9.36 15.62
CA GLY A 114 4.37 -7.98 15.49
C GLY A 114 3.39 -7.00 16.11
N SER A 115 3.90 -5.88 16.64
CA SER A 115 3.05 -4.92 17.35
C SER A 115 2.33 -3.93 16.42
N VAL A 116 2.71 -3.85 15.14
CA VAL A 116 2.10 -2.94 14.15
C VAL A 116 0.68 -3.37 13.75
N SER A 117 0.40 -4.68 13.76
CA SER A 117 -0.85 -5.24 13.27
C SER A 117 -1.20 -6.54 14.01
N ARG A 118 -2.45 -6.97 13.85
CA ARG A 118 -2.94 -8.27 14.38
C ARG A 118 -2.77 -9.43 13.39
N ILE A 119 -2.08 -9.20 12.28
CA ILE A 119 -1.85 -10.21 11.23
C ILE A 119 -0.52 -9.98 10.51
N THR A 120 0.54 -9.76 11.25
CA THR A 120 1.89 -9.68 10.67
C THR A 120 2.30 -11.06 10.18
N HIS A 121 2.75 -11.15 8.93
CA HIS A 121 3.05 -12.41 8.25
C HIS A 121 4.04 -12.20 7.11
N GLU A 122 4.58 -13.29 6.59
CA GLU A 122 5.56 -13.29 5.50
C GLU A 122 4.92 -12.91 4.16
N PRO A 123 5.57 -12.09 3.31
CA PRO A 123 4.97 -11.54 2.09
C PRO A 123 4.59 -12.61 1.05
N HIS A 124 5.36 -13.68 0.93
CA HIS A 124 5.05 -14.77 0.00
C HIS A 124 3.76 -15.54 0.38
N VAL A 125 3.35 -15.50 1.65
CA VAL A 125 2.04 -16.04 2.07
C VAL A 125 0.90 -15.18 1.55
N SER A 126 1.05 -13.84 1.59
CA SER A 126 0.12 -12.94 0.92
C SER A 126 0.00 -13.24 -0.57
N THR A 127 1.14 -13.40 -1.25
CA THR A 127 1.17 -13.73 -2.69
C THR A 127 0.39 -15.00 -2.97
N ALA A 128 0.67 -16.09 -2.24
CA ALA A 128 -0.02 -17.38 -2.42
C ALA A 128 -1.53 -17.27 -2.17
N VAL A 129 -1.95 -16.52 -1.15
CA VAL A 129 -3.37 -16.32 -0.83
C VAL A 129 -4.08 -15.49 -1.90
N LEU A 130 -3.48 -14.39 -2.36
CA LEU A 130 -4.06 -13.54 -3.40
C LEU A 130 -4.17 -14.29 -4.73
N GLU A 131 -3.15 -15.04 -5.12
CA GLU A 131 -3.18 -15.91 -6.29
C GLU A 131 -4.28 -16.97 -6.19
N ALA A 132 -4.44 -17.60 -5.03
CA ALA A 132 -5.52 -18.55 -4.79
C ALA A 132 -6.93 -17.90 -4.87
N MET A 133 -7.07 -16.62 -4.46
CA MET A 133 -8.32 -15.88 -4.64
C MET A 133 -8.63 -15.57 -6.10
N LEU A 134 -7.61 -15.37 -6.94
CA LEU A 134 -7.73 -15.11 -8.37
C LEU A 134 -7.86 -16.39 -9.20
N ALA A 135 -7.35 -17.52 -8.74
CA ALA A 135 -7.16 -18.76 -9.50
C ALA A 135 -8.42 -19.25 -10.22
N ARG A 136 -9.58 -19.22 -9.56
CA ARG A 136 -10.84 -19.67 -10.18
C ARG A 136 -11.23 -18.86 -11.41
N TYR A 137 -10.95 -17.57 -11.41
CA TYR A 137 -11.26 -16.68 -12.51
C TYR A 137 -10.27 -16.82 -13.67
N ILE A 138 -9.00 -17.12 -13.36
CA ILE A 138 -7.98 -17.48 -14.35
C ILE A 138 -8.39 -18.78 -15.05
N SER A 139 -8.70 -19.82 -14.27
CA SER A 139 -9.12 -21.12 -14.79
C SER A 139 -10.43 -21.05 -15.59
N GLY A 140 -11.34 -20.14 -15.20
CA GLY A 140 -12.60 -19.90 -15.89
C GLY A 140 -12.47 -19.00 -17.12
N GLY A 141 -11.28 -18.50 -17.45
CA GLY A 141 -11.05 -17.60 -18.60
C GLY A 141 -11.63 -16.20 -18.43
N GLN A 142 -12.03 -15.81 -17.21
CA GLN A 142 -12.55 -14.48 -16.91
C GLN A 142 -11.44 -13.48 -16.56
N LEU A 143 -10.27 -13.95 -16.11
CA LEU A 143 -9.13 -13.14 -15.74
C LEU A 143 -7.89 -13.53 -16.54
N THR A 144 -7.24 -12.53 -17.12
CA THR A 144 -5.87 -12.63 -17.65
C THR A 144 -4.96 -11.75 -16.78
N VAL A 145 -3.93 -12.34 -16.19
CA VAL A 145 -2.89 -11.60 -15.44
C VAL A 145 -1.64 -11.49 -16.31
N LEU A 146 -1.09 -10.29 -16.42
CA LEU A 146 0.15 -9.99 -17.13
C LEU A 146 1.19 -9.54 -16.10
N TYR A 147 2.01 -10.47 -15.69
CA TYR A 147 3.15 -10.20 -14.79
C TYR A 147 4.31 -9.53 -15.53
N ASP A 148 5.24 -8.92 -14.78
CA ASP A 148 6.43 -8.24 -15.30
C ASP A 148 6.08 -7.22 -16.41
N THR A 149 4.94 -6.51 -16.26
CA THR A 149 4.32 -5.74 -17.35
C THR A 149 3.89 -4.36 -16.86
N VAL A 150 4.38 -3.31 -17.51
CA VAL A 150 4.10 -1.90 -17.21
C VAL A 150 3.35 -1.21 -18.34
N PRO A 151 2.52 -0.18 -18.07
CA PRO A 151 1.92 0.66 -19.10
C PRO A 151 2.99 1.55 -19.74
N VAL A 152 2.94 1.68 -21.07
CA VAL A 152 3.92 2.51 -21.81
C VAL A 152 3.28 3.54 -22.72
N LYS A 153 1.99 3.35 -23.07
CA LYS A 153 1.24 4.30 -23.89
C LYS A 153 -0.26 4.13 -23.66
N ALA A 154 -1.01 5.21 -23.74
CA ALA A 154 -2.47 5.17 -23.82
C ALA A 154 -2.95 5.86 -25.11
N ASP A 155 -3.99 5.30 -25.71
CA ASP A 155 -4.74 5.90 -26.81
C ASP A 155 -6.02 6.53 -26.22
N ALA A 156 -6.04 7.86 -26.17
CA ALA A 156 -7.16 8.63 -25.66
C ALA A 156 -7.73 9.55 -26.74
N VAL A 157 -9.05 9.57 -26.88
CA VAL A 157 -9.76 10.43 -27.82
C VAL A 157 -10.84 11.21 -27.07
N GLY A 158 -10.70 12.51 -27.06
CA GLY A 158 -11.54 13.38 -26.20
C GLY A 158 -11.35 13.00 -24.73
N ASP A 159 -12.46 12.74 -24.06
CA ASP A 159 -12.49 12.42 -22.65
C ASP A 159 -12.55 10.90 -22.35
N ARG A 160 -12.11 10.07 -23.31
CA ARG A 160 -12.14 8.61 -23.15
C ARG A 160 -10.83 7.96 -23.58
N VAL A 161 -10.33 7.08 -22.74
CA VAL A 161 -9.26 6.14 -23.07
C VAL A 161 -9.86 4.97 -23.86
N ARG A 162 -9.29 4.65 -25.02
CA ARG A 162 -9.70 3.54 -25.88
C ARG A 162 -8.89 2.29 -25.63
N ALA A 163 -7.58 2.48 -25.45
CA ALA A 163 -6.65 1.39 -25.27
C ALA A 163 -5.43 1.81 -24.45
N VAL A 164 -4.81 0.83 -23.79
CA VAL A 164 -3.54 0.98 -23.11
C VAL A 164 -2.55 -0.03 -23.68
N THR A 165 -1.41 0.44 -24.17
CA THR A 165 -0.29 -0.43 -24.55
C THR A 165 0.55 -0.69 -23.34
N VAL A 166 0.81 -1.96 -23.06
CA VAL A 166 1.63 -2.44 -21.97
C VAL A 166 2.84 -3.20 -22.50
N ARG A 167 3.96 -3.11 -21.78
CA ARG A 167 5.23 -3.75 -22.18
C ARG A 167 5.69 -4.70 -21.09
N HIS A 168 5.89 -5.95 -21.46
CA HIS A 168 6.54 -6.95 -20.62
C HIS A 168 8.06 -6.69 -20.54
N LYS A 169 8.72 -7.10 -19.47
CA LYS A 169 10.18 -6.93 -19.27
C LYS A 169 11.05 -7.49 -20.40
N SER A 170 10.53 -8.47 -21.18
CA SER A 170 11.21 -8.98 -22.39
C SER A 170 11.12 -8.04 -23.60
N GLY A 171 10.45 -6.90 -23.49
CA GLY A 171 10.20 -5.95 -24.58
C GLY A 171 8.94 -6.24 -25.40
N LEU A 172 8.23 -7.35 -25.14
CA LEU A 172 6.99 -7.66 -25.86
C LEU A 172 5.88 -6.69 -25.44
N GLU A 173 5.23 -6.06 -26.42
CA GLU A 173 4.10 -5.17 -26.20
C GLU A 173 2.77 -5.84 -26.54
N LYS A 174 1.74 -5.51 -25.75
CA LYS A 174 0.35 -5.84 -25.98
C LYS A 174 -0.52 -4.61 -25.80
N THR A 175 -1.62 -4.55 -26.54
CA THR A 175 -2.63 -3.50 -26.41
C THR A 175 -3.86 -4.07 -25.72
N ILE A 176 -4.30 -3.41 -24.64
CA ILE A 176 -5.50 -3.75 -23.89
C ILE A 176 -6.59 -2.77 -24.26
N THR A 177 -7.72 -3.27 -24.77
CA THR A 177 -8.90 -2.49 -25.13
C THR A 177 -10.04 -2.83 -24.16
N ALA A 178 -10.62 -1.83 -23.53
CA ALA A 178 -11.71 -1.98 -22.57
C ALA A 178 -12.63 -0.75 -22.56
N PRO A 179 -13.92 -0.91 -22.24
CA PRO A 179 -14.80 0.24 -21.99
C PRO A 179 -14.40 1.04 -20.75
N TYR A 180 -13.84 0.39 -19.71
CA TYR A 180 -13.38 1.03 -18.48
C TYR A 180 -11.98 0.55 -18.07
N PHE A 181 -11.21 1.49 -17.50
CA PHE A 181 -9.88 1.26 -16.97
C PHE A 181 -9.85 1.66 -15.48
N VAL A 182 -9.10 0.92 -14.67
CA VAL A 182 -8.77 1.29 -13.30
C VAL A 182 -7.27 1.48 -13.23
N ASP A 183 -6.82 2.69 -12.90
CA ASP A 183 -5.41 2.94 -12.61
C ASP A 183 -5.13 2.58 -11.16
N ALA A 184 -4.41 1.49 -10.97
CA ALA A 184 -3.94 1.00 -9.68
C ALA A 184 -2.40 0.82 -9.69
N THR A 185 -1.71 1.55 -10.57
CA THR A 185 -0.25 1.61 -10.58
C THR A 185 0.25 2.33 -9.33
N GLU A 186 1.37 1.89 -8.80
CA GLU A 186 1.92 2.42 -7.54
C GLU A 186 2.25 3.91 -7.59
N GLN A 187 2.54 4.43 -8.78
CA GLN A 187 2.92 5.82 -8.99
C GLN A 187 1.91 6.63 -9.82
N GLY A 188 0.73 6.08 -10.14
CA GLY A 188 -0.25 6.74 -11.00
C GLY A 188 0.26 6.90 -12.44
N ASP A 189 0.87 5.84 -12.99
CA ASP A 189 1.60 5.92 -14.26
C ASP A 189 0.68 6.02 -15.48
N LEU A 190 -0.55 5.54 -15.37
CA LEU A 190 -1.53 5.69 -16.45
C LEU A 190 -1.97 7.16 -16.61
N LEU A 191 -1.92 7.97 -15.57
CA LEU A 191 -2.40 9.35 -15.60
C LEU A 191 -1.69 10.20 -16.65
N PRO A 192 -0.35 10.34 -16.63
CA PRO A 192 0.36 11.10 -17.66
C PRO A 192 0.25 10.46 -19.05
N LEU A 193 0.25 9.13 -19.16
CA LEU A 193 0.13 8.44 -20.44
C LEU A 193 -1.20 8.68 -21.13
N ALA A 194 -2.29 8.82 -20.36
CA ALA A 194 -3.64 9.05 -20.84
C ALA A 194 -4.03 10.55 -20.86
N GLY A 195 -3.12 11.46 -20.52
CA GLY A 195 -3.40 12.90 -20.45
C GLY A 195 -4.45 13.24 -19.38
N ILE A 196 -4.51 12.48 -18.30
CA ILE A 196 -5.39 12.73 -17.15
C ILE A 196 -4.71 13.72 -16.22
N GLU A 197 -5.46 14.74 -15.79
CA GLU A 197 -4.95 15.76 -14.90
C GLU A 197 -4.67 15.19 -13.50
N TYR A 198 -3.51 15.51 -12.95
CA TYR A 198 -3.08 15.06 -11.63
C TYR A 198 -2.33 16.15 -10.86
N VAL A 199 -2.07 15.88 -9.61
CA VAL A 199 -1.21 16.66 -8.71
C VAL A 199 -0.19 15.74 -8.05
N THR A 200 0.92 16.33 -7.62
CA THR A 200 1.98 15.69 -6.82
C THR A 200 2.38 16.59 -5.68
N GLY A 201 2.93 16.05 -4.62
CA GLY A 201 3.41 16.83 -3.47
C GLY A 201 2.32 17.67 -2.81
N PHE A 202 2.72 18.73 -2.10
CA PHE A 202 1.79 19.56 -1.35
C PHE A 202 1.02 20.55 -2.23
N GLU A 203 -0.29 20.62 -2.00
CA GLU A 203 -1.16 21.71 -2.43
C GLU A 203 -0.91 22.96 -1.56
N ALA A 204 -1.21 24.15 -2.10
CA ALA A 204 -1.10 25.39 -1.33
C ALA A 204 -2.28 25.57 -0.37
N GLN A 205 -2.03 26.08 0.83
CA GLN A 205 -3.06 26.37 1.84
C GLN A 205 -4.18 27.29 1.31
N LYS A 206 -3.84 28.28 0.47
CA LYS A 206 -4.85 29.16 -0.15
C LYS A 206 -5.85 28.41 -1.05
N ASP A 207 -5.47 27.23 -1.59
CA ASP A 207 -6.30 26.46 -2.51
C ASP A 207 -7.15 25.40 -1.78
N THR A 208 -6.64 24.84 -0.67
CA THR A 208 -7.30 23.78 0.08
C THR A 208 -7.83 24.21 1.45
N GLN A 209 -7.26 25.28 2.01
CA GLN A 209 -7.52 25.78 3.36
C GLN A 209 -7.22 24.74 4.46
N GLU A 210 -6.39 23.76 4.15
CA GLU A 210 -5.96 22.75 5.11
C GLU A 210 -4.97 23.37 6.13
N PRO A 211 -5.16 23.11 7.44
CA PRO A 211 -4.29 23.69 8.48
C PRO A 211 -2.81 23.36 8.33
N HIS A 212 -2.48 22.17 7.83
CA HIS A 212 -1.09 21.72 7.67
C HIS A 212 -0.53 21.92 6.24
N ALA A 213 -1.30 22.46 5.31
CA ALA A 213 -0.79 22.77 3.98
C ALA A 213 0.16 23.99 4.00
N PRO A 214 1.23 23.99 3.20
CA PRO A 214 2.15 25.10 3.09
C PRO A 214 1.51 26.31 2.39
N ALA A 215 2.04 27.51 2.62
CA ALA A 215 1.51 28.74 2.00
C ALA A 215 1.56 28.70 0.45
N VAL A 216 2.54 27.99 -0.12
CA VAL A 216 2.75 27.85 -1.57
C VAL A 216 2.84 26.37 -1.90
N ALA A 217 2.22 25.96 -3.01
CA ALA A 217 2.27 24.57 -3.48
C ALA A 217 3.72 24.11 -3.73
N GLN A 218 3.98 22.85 -3.38
CA GLN A 218 5.31 22.23 -3.48
C GLN A 218 5.18 20.87 -4.19
N PRO A 219 5.03 20.84 -5.52
CA PRO A 219 4.72 19.60 -6.27
C PRO A 219 5.84 18.57 -6.24
N GLU A 220 7.09 18.98 -6.00
CA GLU A 220 8.25 18.09 -5.89
C GLU A 220 8.47 17.57 -4.44
N ASN A 221 7.72 18.10 -3.47
CA ASN A 221 7.83 17.72 -2.07
C ASN A 221 6.93 16.51 -1.78
N ILE A 222 7.50 15.34 -1.96
CA ILE A 222 6.82 14.03 -1.88
C ILE A 222 7.35 13.26 -0.68
N GLN A 223 6.48 12.51 -0.01
CA GLN A 223 6.86 11.67 1.13
C GLN A 223 7.96 10.68 0.76
N ALA A 224 8.83 10.41 1.73
CA ALA A 224 9.85 9.36 1.62
C ALA A 224 9.27 8.03 1.16
N PHE A 225 10.01 7.30 0.34
CA PHE A 225 9.76 5.89 0.08
C PHE A 225 10.77 5.02 0.82
N THR A 226 10.47 3.73 0.95
CA THR A 226 11.35 2.79 1.66
C THR A 226 11.64 1.58 0.79
N VAL A 227 12.89 1.20 0.63
CA VAL A 227 13.24 -0.10 0.07
C VAL A 227 13.32 -1.10 1.23
N CYS A 228 12.28 -1.90 1.40
CA CYS A 228 12.15 -2.81 2.54
C CYS A 228 13.06 -4.04 2.39
N PHE A 229 13.40 -4.68 3.52
CA PHE A 229 14.09 -5.96 3.57
C PHE A 229 13.72 -6.72 4.85
N ALA A 230 13.87 -8.03 4.83
CA ALA A 230 13.63 -8.86 6.01
C ALA A 230 14.95 -9.35 6.60
N VAL A 231 14.99 -9.44 7.93
CA VAL A 231 16.14 -9.99 8.67
C VAL A 231 15.67 -10.99 9.73
N ASP A 232 16.48 -12.00 9.98
CA ASP A 232 16.44 -12.77 11.22
C ASP A 232 17.75 -12.58 12.00
N TYR A 233 17.76 -13.04 13.24
CA TYR A 233 18.94 -12.99 14.10
C TYR A 233 19.34 -14.40 14.53
N VAL A 234 20.57 -14.80 14.21
CA VAL A 234 21.15 -16.10 14.56
C VAL A 234 22.34 -15.84 15.50
N ALA A 235 22.11 -16.07 16.78
CA ALA A 235 23.13 -15.79 17.80
C ALA A 235 24.40 -16.64 17.57
N GLY A 236 25.57 -15.98 17.65
CA GLY A 236 26.88 -16.64 17.49
C GLY A 236 27.35 -16.84 16.07
N GLU A 237 26.55 -16.46 15.06
CA GLU A 237 26.94 -16.47 13.66
C GLU A 237 27.38 -15.07 13.20
N ASP A 238 28.13 -14.99 12.11
CA ASP A 238 28.51 -13.75 11.44
C ASP A 238 27.94 -13.76 10.02
N HIS A 239 26.93 -12.92 9.79
CA HIS A 239 26.26 -12.72 8.51
C HIS A 239 26.49 -11.30 7.96
N THR A 240 27.60 -10.67 8.37
CA THR A 240 27.94 -9.32 7.91
C THR A 240 28.02 -9.27 6.40
N ILE A 241 27.20 -8.41 5.79
CA ILE A 241 27.18 -8.22 4.33
C ILE A 241 28.42 -7.45 3.87
N GLU A 242 28.69 -7.46 2.57
CA GLU A 242 29.71 -6.58 1.99
C GLU A 242 29.36 -5.11 2.27
N LYS A 243 30.40 -4.31 2.51
CA LYS A 243 30.23 -2.88 2.78
C LYS A 243 29.56 -2.17 1.61
N PRO A 244 28.36 -1.58 1.77
CA PRO A 244 27.67 -0.88 0.71
C PRO A 244 28.47 0.33 0.18
N ARG A 245 28.31 0.60 -1.12
CA ARG A 245 29.02 1.68 -1.81
C ARG A 245 28.87 3.03 -1.11
N ASP A 246 27.65 3.38 -0.68
CA ASP A 246 27.33 4.68 -0.14
C ASP A 246 27.33 4.72 1.40
N TYR A 247 27.88 3.65 2.05
CA TYR A 247 27.88 3.52 3.52
C TYR A 247 28.55 4.71 4.24
N ALA A 248 29.68 5.18 3.72
CA ALA A 248 30.40 6.29 4.36
C ALA A 248 29.55 7.58 4.42
N PHE A 249 28.74 7.83 3.39
CA PHE A 249 27.79 8.95 3.37
C PHE A 249 26.69 8.73 4.42
N TRP A 250 26.00 7.59 4.38
CA TRP A 250 24.85 7.34 5.23
C TRP A 250 25.20 7.25 6.71
N ARG A 251 26.37 6.69 7.05
CA ARG A 251 26.87 6.59 8.42
C ARG A 251 26.95 7.95 9.11
N ASP A 252 27.31 8.98 8.38
CA ASP A 252 27.52 10.32 8.93
C ASP A 252 26.42 11.31 8.56
N TYR A 253 25.43 10.87 7.80
CA TYR A 253 24.34 11.74 7.32
C TYR A 253 23.46 12.21 8.49
N VAL A 254 23.29 13.52 8.58
CA VAL A 254 22.36 14.20 9.49
C VAL A 254 21.28 14.85 8.66
N PRO A 255 20.00 14.43 8.82
CA PRO A 255 18.89 15.03 8.07
C PRO A 255 18.69 16.51 8.30
N ALA A 256 18.66 17.30 7.24
CA ALA A 256 18.34 18.73 7.28
C ALA A 256 16.83 18.94 7.20
N MET A 257 16.13 18.74 8.32
CA MET A 257 14.67 18.83 8.38
C MET A 257 14.17 19.98 9.24
N LYS A 258 12.87 20.29 9.05
CA LYS A 258 12.13 21.28 9.84
C LYS A 258 10.87 20.64 10.43
N PRO A 259 10.73 20.57 11.76
CA PRO A 259 11.78 20.75 12.78
C PRO A 259 12.98 19.80 12.61
N ALA A 260 14.11 20.15 13.26
CA ALA A 260 15.34 19.38 13.09
C ALA A 260 15.20 17.91 13.52
N TRP A 261 15.80 17.03 12.72
CA TRP A 261 15.95 15.61 13.09
C TRP A 261 16.97 15.46 14.25
N PRO A 262 16.77 14.54 15.21
CA PRO A 262 17.63 14.42 16.38
C PRO A 262 18.92 13.62 16.11
N GLY A 263 19.84 14.17 15.35
CA GLY A 263 21.17 13.58 15.11
C GLY A 263 21.30 12.85 13.78
N LYS A 264 22.13 11.80 13.74
CA LYS A 264 22.36 11.00 12.53
C LYS A 264 21.13 10.14 12.18
N LEU A 265 20.90 9.93 10.88
CA LEU A 265 19.82 9.06 10.40
C LEU A 265 20.02 7.60 10.85
N LEU A 266 21.23 7.06 10.66
CA LEU A 266 21.59 5.75 11.22
C LEU A 266 21.84 5.90 12.72
N GLY A 267 20.80 5.68 13.50
CA GLY A 267 20.78 5.85 14.95
C GLY A 267 19.46 5.37 15.56
N TRP A 268 19.45 5.22 16.90
CA TRP A 268 18.27 4.83 17.65
C TRP A 268 17.49 6.02 18.24
N ALA A 269 17.81 7.24 17.78
CA ALA A 269 17.05 8.44 18.07
C ALA A 269 16.34 8.90 16.80
N MET A 270 15.09 9.27 16.92
CA MET A 270 14.26 9.77 15.82
C MET A 270 13.34 10.88 16.32
N SER A 271 12.74 11.64 15.42
CA SER A 271 11.64 12.51 15.81
C SER A 271 10.41 11.67 16.19
N ASP A 272 9.78 12.00 17.30
CA ASP A 272 8.45 11.45 17.60
C ASP A 272 7.46 12.00 16.57
N PRO A 273 6.67 11.16 15.88
CA PRO A 273 5.85 11.62 14.78
C PRO A 273 4.79 12.66 15.18
N VAL A 274 4.30 12.61 16.41
CA VAL A 274 3.22 13.49 16.90
C VAL A 274 3.78 14.78 17.54
N THR A 275 4.79 14.63 18.40
CA THR A 275 5.31 15.77 19.20
C THR A 275 6.50 16.46 18.54
N LEU A 276 7.11 15.83 17.55
CA LEU A 276 8.36 16.22 16.89
C LEU A 276 9.57 16.35 17.82
N GLN A 277 9.43 15.93 19.09
CA GLN A 277 10.52 15.90 20.04
C GLN A 277 11.40 14.67 19.82
N PRO A 278 12.67 14.70 20.24
CA PRO A 278 13.53 13.53 20.19
C PRO A 278 12.93 12.34 20.95
N ARG A 279 12.85 11.19 20.27
CA ARG A 279 12.38 9.92 20.82
C ARG A 279 13.44 8.86 20.60
N SER A 280 13.79 8.13 21.66
CA SER A 280 14.64 6.94 21.54
C SER A 280 13.81 5.69 21.32
N VAL A 281 14.21 4.90 20.35
CA VAL A 281 13.73 3.53 20.12
C VAL A 281 14.81 2.55 20.54
N ILE A 282 14.45 1.29 20.66
CA ILE A 282 15.43 0.23 20.92
C ILE A 282 15.44 -0.76 19.76
N PHE A 283 16.57 -1.42 19.61
CA PHE A 283 16.72 -2.56 18.72
C PHE A 283 17.34 -3.70 19.51
N ASP A 284 16.57 -4.74 19.73
CA ASP A 284 17.03 -5.96 20.39
C ASP A 284 16.35 -7.17 19.73
N PRO A 285 17.07 -7.86 18.84
CA PRO A 285 16.54 -9.02 18.13
C PRO A 285 16.43 -10.28 19.01
N SER A 286 16.99 -10.25 20.22
CA SER A 286 16.89 -11.33 21.21
C SER A 286 15.67 -11.20 22.14
N ALA A 287 15.07 -9.99 22.19
CA ALA A 287 13.94 -9.72 23.08
C ALA A 287 12.67 -10.43 22.62
N GLU A 288 11.96 -11.01 23.54
CA GLU A 288 10.68 -11.68 23.27
C GLU A 288 9.50 -10.70 23.12
N ASN A 289 9.51 -9.63 23.91
CA ASN A 289 8.45 -8.64 24.00
C ASN A 289 9.01 -7.22 24.04
N ASN A 290 8.16 -6.25 23.71
CA ASN A 290 8.50 -4.84 23.92
C ASN A 290 8.67 -4.57 25.41
N PRO A 291 9.76 -3.92 25.84
CA PRO A 291 9.86 -3.42 27.20
C PRO A 291 8.78 -2.36 27.47
N PRO A 292 8.29 -2.24 28.71
CA PRO A 292 7.27 -1.24 29.04
C PRO A 292 7.64 0.17 28.59
N GLY A 293 6.74 0.82 27.85
CA GLY A 293 6.91 2.20 27.38
C GLY A 293 7.98 2.40 26.30
N LYS A 294 8.58 1.35 25.77
CA LYS A 294 9.59 1.44 24.70
C LYS A 294 9.15 0.64 23.47
N LEU A 295 9.49 1.17 22.29
CA LEU A 295 9.28 0.48 21.02
C LEU A 295 10.58 -0.24 20.64
N ASN A 296 10.51 -1.58 20.54
CA ASN A 296 11.56 -2.38 19.92
C ASN A 296 11.27 -2.54 18.43
N LEU A 297 12.11 -1.96 17.59
CA LEU A 297 11.92 -1.98 16.13
C LEU A 297 11.93 -3.39 15.56
N PHE A 298 12.70 -4.32 16.15
CA PHE A 298 12.71 -5.71 15.71
C PHE A 298 11.36 -6.41 15.92
N ILE A 299 10.63 -6.08 16.99
CA ILE A 299 9.30 -6.64 17.28
C ILE A 299 8.21 -5.89 16.52
N TYR A 300 8.41 -4.62 16.21
CA TYR A 300 7.38 -3.75 15.63
C TYR A 300 6.75 -4.36 14.38
N ARG A 301 7.57 -4.77 13.41
CA ARG A 301 7.12 -5.44 12.16
C ARG A 301 7.63 -6.87 12.07
N ARG A 302 7.68 -7.59 13.20
CA ARG A 302 8.03 -9.01 13.19
C ARG A 302 7.00 -9.81 12.40
N ILE A 303 7.43 -10.51 11.35
CA ILE A 303 6.57 -11.25 10.40
C ILE A 303 6.55 -12.75 10.64
N ALA A 304 7.52 -13.29 11.40
CA ALA A 304 7.48 -14.65 11.94
C ALA A 304 8.04 -14.65 13.37
N ASN A 305 7.21 -15.07 14.32
CA ASN A 305 7.63 -15.34 15.69
C ASN A 305 7.93 -16.83 15.81
N LYS A 306 9.19 -17.22 15.97
CA LYS A 306 9.61 -18.63 16.02
C LYS A 306 8.85 -19.49 17.05
N ARG A 307 8.35 -18.87 18.11
CA ARG A 307 7.57 -19.56 19.16
C ARG A 307 6.17 -20.03 18.72
N ASN A 308 5.67 -19.50 17.60
CA ASN A 308 4.44 -19.97 16.98
C ASN A 308 4.63 -21.27 16.17
N PHE A 309 5.89 -21.63 15.93
CA PHE A 309 6.25 -22.77 15.09
C PHE A 309 6.95 -23.85 15.90
N THR A 310 6.92 -25.08 15.42
CA THR A 310 7.63 -26.19 16.07
C THR A 310 9.13 -25.91 16.15
N PRO A 311 9.82 -26.35 17.21
CA PRO A 311 11.25 -26.12 17.37
C PRO A 311 12.05 -26.54 16.14
N GLY A 312 12.98 -25.67 15.69
CA GLY A 312 13.80 -25.89 14.51
C GLY A 312 13.19 -25.43 13.18
N ALA A 313 11.94 -25.00 13.14
CA ALA A 313 11.32 -24.46 11.92
C ALA A 313 11.92 -23.11 11.50
N TYR A 314 12.29 -22.29 12.46
CA TYR A 314 12.98 -21.00 12.27
C TYR A 314 14.20 -20.92 13.19
N ALA A 315 15.33 -20.46 12.67
CA ALA A 315 16.55 -20.23 13.46
C ALA A 315 16.36 -19.06 14.43
N GLY A 316 15.69 -18.00 14.00
CA GLY A 316 15.36 -16.79 14.76
C GLY A 316 13.98 -16.27 14.41
N ASP A 317 13.51 -15.27 15.17
CA ASP A 317 12.38 -14.46 14.76
C ASP A 317 12.74 -13.71 13.49
N VAL A 318 11.76 -13.47 12.61
CA VAL A 318 11.98 -12.71 11.37
C VAL A 318 11.27 -11.36 11.47
N SER A 319 12.00 -10.28 11.23
CA SER A 319 11.45 -8.92 11.22
C SER A 319 11.59 -8.27 9.85
N LEU A 320 10.60 -7.47 9.49
CA LEU A 320 10.68 -6.60 8.33
C LEU A 320 11.23 -5.23 8.73
N VAL A 321 12.20 -4.77 7.99
CA VAL A 321 12.80 -3.43 8.12
C VAL A 321 12.10 -2.47 7.16
N ASN A 322 11.19 -1.69 7.72
CA ASN A 322 10.54 -0.53 7.15
C ASN A 322 10.40 0.47 8.30
N TRP A 323 11.47 1.21 8.53
CA TRP A 323 11.63 2.10 9.66
C TRP A 323 12.07 3.49 9.21
N PRO A 324 11.96 4.52 10.05
CA PRO A 324 12.44 5.87 9.70
C PRO A 324 13.90 5.92 9.24
N GLN A 325 14.73 4.98 9.72
CA GLN A 325 16.17 4.92 9.41
C GLN A 325 16.45 4.50 7.97
N ASN A 326 15.50 3.85 7.28
CA ASN A 326 15.62 3.53 5.85
C ASN A 326 14.58 4.20 4.96
N ASP A 327 13.90 5.22 5.46
CA ASP A 327 13.09 6.12 4.65
C ASP A 327 14.01 7.01 3.79
N TYR A 328 13.80 7.00 2.48
CA TYR A 328 14.61 7.78 1.54
C TYR A 328 13.84 9.02 1.05
N TRP A 329 14.40 10.20 1.28
CA TRP A 329 13.81 11.50 0.90
C TRP A 329 14.77 12.46 0.18
N LEU A 330 15.95 12.01 -0.26
CA LEU A 330 16.86 12.85 -1.07
C LEU A 330 16.37 13.06 -2.50
N GLY A 331 15.17 12.66 -2.79
CA GLY A 331 14.43 12.78 -4.03
C GLY A 331 13.25 11.81 -4.06
N ASN A 332 12.53 11.75 -5.17
CA ASN A 332 11.31 10.96 -5.31
C ASN A 332 11.34 10.06 -6.55
N LEU A 333 10.38 9.14 -6.64
CA LEU A 333 10.29 8.16 -7.73
C LEU A 333 9.47 8.67 -8.92
N VAL A 334 8.70 9.74 -8.74
CA VAL A 334 7.76 10.25 -9.76
C VAL A 334 8.47 11.09 -10.84
N GLY A 335 9.59 11.69 -10.49
CA GLY A 335 10.37 12.54 -11.37
C GLY A 335 11.28 11.78 -12.35
N PRO A 336 11.97 12.47 -13.24
CA PRO A 336 12.86 11.86 -14.25
C PRO A 336 14.05 11.12 -13.65
N ASP A 337 14.47 11.48 -12.43
CA ASP A 337 15.59 10.85 -11.71
C ASP A 337 15.15 9.67 -10.83
N GLY A 338 13.92 9.17 -10.99
CA GLY A 338 13.35 8.10 -10.15
C GLY A 338 14.23 6.87 -10.02
N ALA A 339 14.86 6.41 -11.10
CA ALA A 339 15.78 5.27 -11.07
C ALA A 339 17.03 5.53 -10.20
N LYS A 340 17.58 6.74 -10.24
CA LYS A 340 18.70 7.17 -9.40
C LYS A 340 18.31 7.18 -7.93
N HIS A 341 17.12 7.68 -7.60
CA HIS A 341 16.62 7.73 -6.24
C HIS A 341 16.26 6.34 -5.70
N LEU A 342 15.73 5.46 -6.55
CA LEU A 342 15.51 4.05 -6.20
C LEU A 342 16.82 3.37 -5.79
N GLU A 343 17.89 3.56 -6.59
CA GLU A 343 19.22 3.03 -6.25
C GLU A 343 19.73 3.63 -4.93
N GLY A 344 19.55 4.95 -4.72
CA GLY A 344 19.88 5.61 -3.45
C GLY A 344 19.15 5.00 -2.25
N GLY A 345 17.86 4.68 -2.41
CA GLY A 345 17.06 3.99 -1.39
C GLY A 345 17.56 2.58 -1.09
N LYS A 346 17.99 1.82 -2.11
CA LYS A 346 18.64 0.51 -1.93
C LYS A 346 19.94 0.64 -1.14
N GLN A 347 20.78 1.60 -1.48
CA GLN A 347 22.05 1.87 -0.78
C GLN A 347 21.83 2.30 0.67
N LEU A 348 20.79 3.09 0.97
CA LEU A 348 20.41 3.44 2.34
C LEU A 348 20.01 2.19 3.15
N SER A 349 19.15 1.34 2.58
CA SER A 349 18.68 0.13 3.27
C SER A 349 19.81 -0.87 3.56
N LEU A 350 20.69 -1.11 2.59
CA LEU A 350 21.88 -1.93 2.81
C LEU A 350 22.85 -1.28 3.82
N SER A 351 22.99 0.06 3.80
CA SER A 351 23.82 0.78 4.75
C SER A 351 23.29 0.68 6.18
N LEU A 352 21.97 0.70 6.36
CA LEU A 352 21.35 0.46 7.66
C LEU A 352 21.66 -0.95 8.17
N LEU A 353 21.52 -1.98 7.31
CA LEU A 353 21.84 -3.36 7.71
C LEU A 353 23.32 -3.49 8.09
N TYR A 354 24.23 -2.99 7.24
CA TYR A 354 25.66 -3.04 7.51
C TYR A 354 26.04 -2.29 8.80
N TRP A 355 25.43 -1.13 9.05
CA TRP A 355 25.60 -0.36 10.29
C TRP A 355 25.14 -1.15 11.52
N MET A 356 24.00 -1.83 11.46
CA MET A 356 23.53 -2.70 12.53
C MET A 356 24.50 -3.85 12.80
N GLN A 357 25.04 -4.45 11.74
CA GLN A 357 25.98 -5.59 11.86
C GLN A 357 27.36 -5.19 12.38
N THR A 358 27.86 -4.00 12.01
CA THR A 358 29.24 -3.58 12.30
C THR A 358 29.33 -2.55 13.44
N ASP A 359 28.70 -1.38 13.29
CA ASP A 359 28.79 -0.30 14.28
C ASP A 359 27.98 -0.61 15.56
N GLN A 360 26.95 -1.47 15.46
CA GLN A 360 26.11 -1.90 16.58
C GLN A 360 26.40 -3.35 17.02
N ASP A 361 27.35 -4.03 16.41
CA ASP A 361 27.82 -5.39 16.71
C ASP A 361 26.75 -6.49 16.64
N TRP A 362 25.67 -6.29 15.86
CA TRP A 362 24.65 -7.31 15.61
C TRP A 362 25.01 -8.20 14.41
N LYS A 363 26.21 -8.81 14.42
CA LYS A 363 26.73 -9.63 13.30
C LYS A 363 25.85 -10.82 12.91
N GLY A 364 25.11 -11.36 13.89
CA GLY A 364 24.16 -12.45 13.66
C GLY A 364 22.89 -12.05 12.88
N LEU A 365 22.71 -10.77 12.53
CA LEU A 365 21.62 -10.35 11.64
C LEU A 365 21.87 -10.88 10.24
N ARG A 366 20.94 -11.71 9.75
CA ARG A 366 21.00 -12.32 8.43
C ARG A 366 19.93 -11.73 7.52
N LEU A 367 20.35 -11.26 6.34
CA LEU A 367 19.42 -10.80 5.31
C LEU A 367 18.63 -11.99 4.74
N ARG A 368 17.29 -11.89 4.79
CA ARG A 368 16.37 -12.95 4.37
C ARG A 368 15.89 -12.73 2.93
N GLY A 369 16.82 -12.76 1.98
CA GLY A 369 16.54 -12.63 0.56
C GLY A 369 15.60 -13.71 0.01
N ASP A 370 15.56 -14.88 0.66
CA ASP A 370 14.60 -15.95 0.35
C ASP A 370 13.14 -15.50 0.52
N LEU A 371 12.86 -14.56 1.43
CA LEU A 371 11.52 -14.01 1.65
C LEU A 371 11.18 -12.87 0.67
N ALA A 372 12.18 -12.14 0.18
CA ALA A 372 12.01 -11.11 -0.83
C ALA A 372 11.86 -11.69 -2.25
N GLY A 373 12.47 -12.85 -2.50
CA GLY A 373 12.50 -13.48 -3.83
C GLY A 373 13.29 -12.66 -4.85
N THR A 374 14.33 -11.95 -4.40
CA THR A 374 15.24 -11.11 -5.19
C THR A 374 16.69 -11.53 -4.96
N GLU A 375 17.56 -11.23 -5.91
CA GLU A 375 19.01 -11.55 -5.80
C GLU A 375 19.72 -10.65 -4.79
N ASP A 376 19.30 -9.38 -4.69
CA ASP A 376 19.89 -8.41 -3.76
C ASP A 376 19.30 -8.50 -2.33
N GLY A 377 18.29 -9.36 -2.12
CA GLY A 377 17.64 -9.55 -0.81
C GLY A 377 16.70 -8.43 -0.38
N LEU A 378 16.53 -7.41 -1.21
CA LEU A 378 15.62 -6.29 -0.97
C LEU A 378 14.24 -6.55 -1.59
N ALA A 379 13.24 -5.80 -1.17
CA ALA A 379 11.89 -5.86 -1.74
C ALA A 379 11.90 -5.70 -3.27
N LYS A 380 11.02 -6.41 -3.96
CA LYS A 380 10.89 -6.35 -5.43
C LYS A 380 10.50 -4.96 -5.91
N TYR A 381 9.76 -4.21 -5.10
CA TYR A 381 9.32 -2.85 -5.36
C TYR A 381 9.46 -2.00 -4.08
N PRO A 382 9.81 -0.71 -4.19
CA PRO A 382 9.89 0.16 -3.02
C PRO A 382 8.49 0.38 -2.41
N TYR A 383 8.41 0.54 -1.10
CA TYR A 383 7.19 0.97 -0.43
C TYR A 383 6.94 2.46 -0.71
N VAL A 384 5.99 2.70 -1.62
CA VAL A 384 5.61 4.03 -2.09
C VAL A 384 4.46 4.57 -1.26
N ARG A 385 4.69 5.65 -0.51
CA ARG A 385 3.66 6.30 0.32
C ARG A 385 2.78 7.26 -0.45
N GLU A 386 3.34 7.92 -1.46
CA GLU A 386 2.65 8.94 -2.23
C GLU A 386 2.93 8.80 -3.72
N SER A 387 1.90 8.98 -4.53
CA SER A 387 1.95 8.92 -5.97
C SER A 387 1.37 10.18 -6.61
N ARG A 388 1.26 10.21 -7.94
CA ARG A 388 0.38 11.15 -8.64
C ARG A 388 -1.05 10.90 -8.18
N ARG A 389 -1.79 11.96 -7.88
CA ARG A 389 -3.19 11.91 -7.44
C ARG A 389 -4.06 12.61 -8.48
N ILE A 390 -5.16 11.99 -8.89
CA ILE A 390 -6.05 12.57 -9.90
C ILE A 390 -6.63 13.91 -9.43
N ARG A 391 -6.81 14.85 -10.36
CA ARG A 391 -7.76 15.95 -10.18
C ARG A 391 -9.17 15.38 -10.30
N ALA A 392 -9.74 15.02 -9.16
CA ALA A 392 -11.01 14.31 -9.08
C ALA A 392 -12.23 15.25 -9.12
N GLU A 393 -13.43 14.68 -9.30
CA GLU A 393 -14.69 15.42 -9.11
C GLU A 393 -14.89 15.91 -7.67
N PHE A 394 -14.29 15.19 -6.71
CA PHE A 394 -14.24 15.58 -5.31
C PHE A 394 -12.86 15.27 -4.74
N THR A 395 -12.29 16.21 -4.00
CA THR A 395 -11.02 16.00 -3.29
C THR A 395 -11.30 16.00 -1.79
N VAL A 396 -10.86 14.93 -1.11
CA VAL A 396 -10.94 14.87 0.35
C VAL A 396 -9.85 15.76 0.94
N LEU A 397 -10.22 16.62 1.86
CA LEU A 397 -9.36 17.59 2.54
C LEU A 397 -9.21 17.24 4.02
N GLU A 398 -8.20 17.80 4.67
CA GLU A 398 -7.95 17.61 6.10
C GLU A 398 -9.17 17.95 6.96
N GLN A 399 -9.86 19.04 6.65
CA GLN A 399 -11.08 19.45 7.39
C GLN A 399 -12.28 18.50 7.22
N HIS A 400 -12.21 17.52 6.34
CA HIS A 400 -13.22 16.47 6.24
C HIS A 400 -12.99 15.32 7.22
N VAL A 401 -11.72 15.02 7.58
CA VAL A 401 -11.34 13.80 8.30
C VAL A 401 -10.44 14.05 9.51
N GLY A 402 -9.63 15.11 9.51
CA GLY A 402 -8.73 15.45 10.61
C GLY A 402 -9.52 15.89 11.86
N LEU A 403 -9.17 15.37 13.03
CA LEU A 403 -9.93 15.60 14.25
C LEU A 403 -10.01 17.10 14.59
N ASP A 404 -8.86 17.77 14.71
CA ASP A 404 -8.82 19.16 15.15
C ASP A 404 -9.39 20.10 14.07
N ALA A 405 -9.12 19.81 12.79
CA ALA A 405 -9.70 20.55 11.67
C ALA A 405 -11.24 20.43 11.64
N ARG A 406 -11.80 19.24 11.92
CA ARG A 406 -13.25 19.04 12.03
C ARG A 406 -13.86 19.78 13.22
N MET A 407 -13.18 19.76 14.37
CA MET A 407 -13.62 20.54 15.54
C MET A 407 -13.69 22.04 15.22
N GLN A 408 -12.72 22.59 14.51
CA GLN A 408 -12.73 23.99 14.06
C GLN A 408 -13.91 24.30 13.13
N VAL A 409 -14.15 23.45 12.13
CA VAL A 409 -15.23 23.67 11.16
C VAL A 409 -16.63 23.53 11.78
N THR A 410 -16.80 22.55 12.68
CA THR A 410 -18.13 22.24 13.24
C THR A 410 -18.44 22.93 14.55
N GLY A 411 -17.45 23.42 15.27
CA GLY A 411 -17.60 23.94 16.64
C GLY A 411 -17.89 22.85 17.68
N LEU A 412 -17.86 21.59 17.32
CA LEU A 412 -18.18 20.48 18.23
C LEU A 412 -16.96 20.08 19.06
N ALA A 413 -17.24 19.59 20.28
CA ALA A 413 -16.22 19.02 21.15
C ALA A 413 -15.69 17.68 20.60
N ARG A 414 -14.50 17.29 21.08
CA ARG A 414 -13.75 16.11 20.61
C ARG A 414 -14.54 14.80 20.66
N ASP A 415 -15.37 14.62 21.67
CA ASP A 415 -16.20 13.43 21.89
C ASP A 415 -17.52 13.45 21.07
N ALA A 416 -17.89 14.59 20.53
CA ALA A 416 -19.10 14.79 19.74
C ALA A 416 -18.85 14.86 18.24
N VAL A 417 -17.64 15.23 17.81
CA VAL A 417 -17.30 15.44 16.40
C VAL A 417 -17.17 14.12 15.64
N SER A 418 -17.54 14.13 14.37
CA SER A 418 -17.35 13.02 13.42
C SER A 418 -16.75 13.53 12.11
N ALA A 419 -16.15 12.64 11.33
CA ALA A 419 -15.74 12.96 9.97
C ALA A 419 -16.93 13.43 9.12
N GLU A 420 -16.64 14.14 8.03
CA GLU A 420 -17.66 14.54 7.05
C GLU A 420 -18.39 13.31 6.53
N ARG A 421 -19.70 13.46 6.31
CA ARG A 421 -20.54 12.42 5.70
C ARG A 421 -20.70 12.70 4.22
N PHE A 422 -20.41 11.71 3.42
CA PHE A 422 -20.53 11.79 1.97
C PHE A 422 -21.75 10.99 1.50
N PRO A 423 -22.75 11.61 0.85
CA PRO A 423 -23.92 10.90 0.34
C PRO A 423 -23.55 9.88 -0.76
N ASP A 424 -22.44 10.11 -1.45
CA ASP A 424 -21.87 9.22 -2.47
C ASP A 424 -20.80 8.26 -1.91
N SER A 425 -20.87 7.92 -0.60
CA SER A 425 -19.95 6.96 0.01
C SER A 425 -19.97 5.61 -0.71
N VAL A 426 -18.79 5.09 -1.05
CA VAL A 426 -18.57 3.75 -1.63
C VAL A 426 -17.68 2.86 -0.74
N GLY A 427 -17.34 3.35 0.45
CA GLY A 427 -16.52 2.62 1.40
C GLY A 427 -16.13 3.45 2.61
N ILE A 428 -15.34 2.86 3.49
CA ILE A 428 -14.85 3.47 4.72
C ILE A 428 -13.38 3.20 4.96
N GLY A 429 -12.76 4.03 5.79
CA GLY A 429 -11.38 3.88 6.22
C GLY A 429 -11.15 4.46 7.61
N SER A 430 -10.07 4.05 8.24
CA SER A 430 -9.59 4.64 9.48
C SER A 430 -8.09 4.46 9.61
N TYR A 431 -7.38 5.55 9.60
CA TYR A 431 -5.97 5.64 9.93
C TYR A 431 -5.64 7.07 10.31
N ARG A 432 -4.55 7.30 11.03
CA ARG A 432 -4.05 8.66 11.29
C ARG A 432 -3.65 9.33 9.98
N ILE A 433 -3.69 10.66 9.92
CA ILE A 433 -2.97 11.40 8.89
C ILE A 433 -1.48 11.27 9.26
N ASP A 434 -0.83 10.26 8.66
CA ASP A 434 0.53 9.87 8.95
C ASP A 434 1.41 10.15 7.73
N LEU A 435 2.08 11.30 7.75
CA LEU A 435 3.03 11.71 6.73
C LEU A 435 4.45 11.55 7.26
N HIS A 436 5.23 10.79 6.54
CA HIS A 436 6.65 10.61 6.78
C HIS A 436 7.46 11.83 6.31
N PRO A 437 8.72 11.96 6.77
CA PRO A 437 9.63 12.97 6.23
C PRO A 437 9.59 13.02 4.71
N SER A 438 9.75 14.22 4.14
CA SER A 438 9.54 14.44 2.71
C SER A 438 10.74 15.04 2.00
N SER A 439 10.75 14.97 0.68
CA SER A 439 11.86 15.46 -0.15
C SER A 439 12.07 16.97 -0.09
N GLY A 440 11.10 17.74 0.43
CA GLY A 440 11.22 19.18 0.69
C GLY A 440 11.90 19.53 2.02
N GLY A 441 12.24 18.51 2.84
CA GLY A 441 12.87 18.69 4.15
C GLY A 441 11.88 18.89 5.29
N ASP A 442 10.61 18.53 5.09
CA ASP A 442 9.63 18.50 6.20
C ASP A 442 9.85 17.24 7.03
N ASN A 443 9.73 17.39 8.35
CA ASN A 443 9.68 16.29 9.30
C ASN A 443 8.26 15.68 9.27
N TYR A 444 7.90 14.81 10.21
CA TYR A 444 6.58 14.19 10.28
C TYR A 444 5.45 15.21 10.36
N ILE A 445 4.31 14.85 9.76
CA ILE A 445 3.01 15.40 10.09
C ILE A 445 2.13 14.20 10.47
N ASP A 446 1.91 14.00 11.76
CA ASP A 446 1.09 12.91 12.28
C ASP A 446 0.00 13.47 13.20
N VAL A 447 -1.19 13.60 12.64
CA VAL A 447 -2.34 14.16 13.35
C VAL A 447 -3.48 13.14 13.44
N ALA A 448 -4.27 13.28 14.51
CA ALA A 448 -5.41 12.41 14.71
C ALA A 448 -6.45 12.59 13.61
N SER A 449 -6.96 11.49 13.08
CA SER A 449 -8.10 11.46 12.19
C SER A 449 -9.30 10.77 12.83
N LEU A 450 -10.47 11.14 12.35
CA LEU A 450 -11.72 10.46 12.64
C LEU A 450 -11.90 9.29 11.66
N PRO A 451 -12.57 8.20 12.01
CA PRO A 451 -13.00 7.20 11.05
C PRO A 451 -13.85 7.83 9.95
N PHE A 452 -13.49 7.61 8.70
CA PHE A 452 -13.98 8.36 7.55
C PHE A 452 -14.60 7.48 6.47
N GLN A 453 -15.31 8.12 5.53
CA GLN A 453 -15.87 7.50 4.34
C GLN A 453 -15.00 7.76 3.12
N ILE A 454 -15.15 6.92 2.09
CA ILE A 454 -14.53 7.07 0.77
C ILE A 454 -15.63 7.56 -0.17
N PRO A 455 -15.63 8.85 -0.60
CA PRO A 455 -16.61 9.35 -1.54
C PRO A 455 -16.31 8.85 -2.97
N MET A 456 -17.34 8.44 -3.71
CA MET A 456 -17.21 8.01 -5.09
C MET A 456 -16.58 9.09 -5.98
N GLY A 457 -16.87 10.36 -5.69
CA GLY A 457 -16.30 11.49 -6.43
C GLY A 457 -14.78 11.57 -6.37
N ALA A 458 -14.14 11.00 -5.34
CA ALA A 458 -12.69 10.93 -5.25
C ALA A 458 -12.06 9.87 -6.19
N LEU A 459 -12.84 8.93 -6.70
CA LEU A 459 -12.37 7.92 -7.66
C LEU A 459 -12.46 8.39 -9.12
N ILE A 460 -13.19 9.47 -9.40
CA ILE A 460 -13.58 9.90 -10.75
C ILE A 460 -12.75 11.12 -11.16
N PRO A 461 -11.91 11.04 -12.23
CA PRO A 461 -11.24 12.20 -12.79
C PRO A 461 -12.23 13.28 -13.25
N ARG A 462 -11.85 14.57 -13.13
CA ARG A 462 -12.71 15.68 -13.54
C ARG A 462 -13.15 15.62 -15.00
N ARG A 463 -12.28 15.21 -15.89
CA ARG A 463 -12.54 15.23 -17.33
C ARG A 463 -12.77 13.83 -17.90
N VAL A 464 -11.84 12.92 -17.70
CA VAL A 464 -11.90 11.58 -18.30
C VAL A 464 -13.03 10.75 -17.68
N GLU A 465 -13.82 10.09 -18.56
CA GLU A 465 -15.08 9.46 -18.17
C GLU A 465 -14.97 7.97 -17.82
N ASN A 466 -13.93 7.30 -18.32
CA ASN A 466 -13.83 5.85 -18.25
C ASN A 466 -12.53 5.34 -17.61
N VAL A 467 -11.88 6.19 -16.83
CA VAL A 467 -10.77 5.80 -15.95
C VAL A 467 -11.18 6.08 -14.51
N LEU A 468 -10.88 5.17 -13.61
CA LEU A 468 -11.08 5.32 -12.17
C LEU A 468 -9.75 5.15 -11.44
N ALA A 469 -9.55 5.92 -10.38
CA ALA A 469 -8.45 5.70 -9.45
C ALA A 469 -8.75 4.46 -8.60
N GLY A 470 -7.81 3.50 -8.56
CA GLY A 470 -7.98 2.22 -7.88
C GLY A 470 -7.06 2.02 -6.67
N CYS A 471 -6.27 3.01 -6.28
CA CYS A 471 -5.34 2.93 -5.16
C CYS A 471 -5.14 4.32 -4.52
N LYS A 472 -3.96 4.60 -3.95
CA LYS A 472 -3.60 5.88 -3.32
C LYS A 472 -3.59 7.09 -4.27
N ASN A 473 -3.79 6.89 -5.57
CA ASN A 473 -3.85 7.92 -6.61
C ASN A 473 -5.21 8.62 -6.75
N LEU A 474 -6.13 8.39 -5.82
CA LEU A 474 -7.47 9.01 -5.81
C LEU A 474 -7.42 10.52 -5.48
N GLY A 475 -8.59 11.18 -5.49
CA GLY A 475 -8.77 12.60 -5.16
C GLY A 475 -8.59 12.89 -3.67
N VAL A 476 -7.36 12.94 -3.24
CA VAL A 476 -6.90 13.36 -1.90
C VAL A 476 -5.81 14.41 -2.04
N THR A 477 -5.53 15.16 -0.99
CA THR A 477 -4.38 16.06 -0.92
C THR A 477 -3.14 15.30 -0.43
N HIS A 478 -1.97 15.95 -0.45
CA HIS A 478 -0.78 15.41 0.22
C HIS A 478 -1.09 15.05 1.68
N ILE A 479 -1.82 15.93 2.38
CA ILE A 479 -2.19 15.74 3.79
C ILE A 479 -3.10 14.50 3.96
N THR A 480 -4.21 14.44 3.27
CA THR A 480 -5.17 13.34 3.44
C THR A 480 -4.71 12.03 2.79
N ASN A 481 -3.74 12.05 1.89
CA ASN A 481 -3.05 10.86 1.43
C ASN A 481 -2.50 10.04 2.62
N GLY A 482 -2.03 10.70 3.68
CA GLY A 482 -1.52 10.05 4.89
C GLY A 482 -2.46 9.03 5.52
N CYS A 483 -3.77 9.22 5.43
CA CYS A 483 -4.75 8.27 5.97
C CYS A 483 -5.48 7.43 4.91
N TYR A 484 -5.40 7.78 3.61
CA TYR A 484 -6.06 7.05 2.53
C TYR A 484 -5.18 6.00 1.82
N ARG A 485 -3.90 5.87 2.20
CA ARG A 485 -2.91 4.99 1.53
C ARG A 485 -2.70 3.62 2.17
N LEU A 486 -3.26 3.37 3.38
CA LEU A 486 -2.98 2.16 4.15
C LEU A 486 -3.82 0.96 3.68
N HIS A 487 -3.33 -0.24 3.98
CA HIS A 487 -3.79 -1.52 3.42
C HIS A 487 -5.32 -1.72 3.37
N PRO A 488 -6.09 -1.62 4.48
CA PRO A 488 -7.54 -1.83 4.40
C PRO A 488 -8.26 -0.73 3.63
N VAL A 489 -7.72 0.49 3.66
CA VAL A 489 -8.30 1.65 2.94
C VAL A 489 -8.02 1.53 1.46
N GLU A 490 -6.77 1.26 1.06
CA GLU A 490 -6.40 1.06 -0.34
C GLU A 490 -7.14 -0.14 -0.96
N TRP A 491 -7.30 -1.23 -0.20
CA TRP A 491 -8.14 -2.36 -0.62
C TRP A 491 -9.58 -1.91 -0.91
N ASN A 492 -10.18 -1.15 0.00
CA ASN A 492 -11.56 -0.68 -0.16
C ASN A 492 -11.70 0.30 -1.35
N ILE A 493 -10.72 1.19 -1.57
CA ILE A 493 -10.66 2.08 -2.74
C ILE A 493 -10.69 1.26 -4.03
N GLY A 494 -9.80 0.28 -4.15
CA GLY A 494 -9.73 -0.59 -5.31
C GLY A 494 -11.00 -1.41 -5.51
N GLU A 495 -11.49 -2.05 -4.45
CA GLU A 495 -12.72 -2.86 -4.52
C GLU A 495 -13.92 -2.01 -4.97
N ALA A 496 -14.03 -0.76 -4.47
CA ALA A 496 -15.04 0.20 -4.90
C ALA A 496 -14.86 0.60 -6.38
N ALA A 497 -13.64 0.90 -6.82
CA ALA A 497 -13.36 1.27 -8.21
C ALA A 497 -13.75 0.14 -9.18
N GLY A 498 -13.40 -1.12 -8.86
CA GLY A 498 -13.77 -2.28 -9.65
C GLY A 498 -15.29 -2.51 -9.71
N ALA A 499 -15.99 -2.33 -8.59
CA ALA A 499 -17.44 -2.45 -8.52
C ALA A 499 -18.15 -1.34 -9.29
N VAL A 500 -17.66 -0.09 -9.20
CA VAL A 500 -18.18 1.06 -9.97
C VAL A 500 -17.96 0.87 -11.48
N ALA A 501 -16.77 0.38 -11.89
CA ALA A 501 -16.51 0.08 -13.30
C ALA A 501 -17.46 -0.99 -13.83
N ALA A 502 -17.69 -2.07 -13.06
CA ALA A 502 -18.64 -3.11 -13.42
C ALA A 502 -20.07 -2.60 -13.50
N GLU A 503 -20.48 -1.72 -12.58
CA GLU A 503 -21.80 -1.08 -12.62
C GLU A 503 -21.97 -0.21 -13.87
N ALA A 504 -20.94 0.54 -14.22
CA ALA A 504 -20.95 1.38 -15.42
C ALA A 504 -21.06 0.53 -16.71
N VAL A 505 -20.34 -0.60 -16.81
CA VAL A 505 -20.49 -1.55 -17.91
C VAL A 505 -21.90 -2.12 -17.97
N ARG A 506 -22.44 -2.56 -16.83
CA ARG A 506 -23.76 -3.21 -16.74
C ARG A 506 -24.92 -2.27 -17.09
N THR A 507 -24.84 -1.00 -16.70
CA THR A 507 -25.93 -0.03 -16.87
C THR A 507 -25.80 0.83 -18.13
N GLY A 508 -24.60 0.89 -18.71
CA GLY A 508 -24.28 1.81 -19.80
C GLY A 508 -24.15 3.29 -19.36
N HIS A 509 -24.23 3.57 -18.03
CA HIS A 509 -24.04 4.90 -17.47
C HIS A 509 -22.60 5.15 -17.07
N THR A 510 -22.11 6.38 -17.27
CA THR A 510 -20.77 6.75 -16.76
C THR A 510 -20.76 6.80 -15.24
N PRO A 511 -19.62 6.55 -14.58
CA PRO A 511 -19.48 6.71 -13.13
C PRO A 511 -19.95 8.08 -12.63
N ARG A 512 -19.67 9.13 -13.38
CA ARG A 512 -20.12 10.51 -13.10
C ARG A 512 -21.65 10.63 -13.13
N HIS A 513 -22.30 10.00 -14.10
CA HIS A 513 -23.76 10.00 -14.19
C HIS A 513 -24.41 9.19 -13.06
N ILE A 514 -23.85 8.03 -12.73
CA ILE A 514 -24.29 7.22 -11.58
C ILE A 514 -24.22 8.05 -10.30
N ARG A 515 -23.08 8.71 -10.05
CA ARG A 515 -22.86 9.55 -8.87
C ARG A 515 -23.87 10.70 -8.76
N LYS A 516 -24.20 11.34 -9.87
CA LYS A 516 -25.09 12.55 -9.90
C LYS A 516 -26.58 12.21 -9.94
N THR A 517 -26.95 10.95 -10.04
CA THR A 517 -28.35 10.51 -10.10
C THR A 517 -28.70 9.71 -8.85
N ASP A 518 -29.47 10.28 -7.95
CA ASP A 518 -29.78 9.70 -6.63
C ASP A 518 -30.28 8.26 -6.70
N ALA A 519 -31.18 7.96 -7.65
CA ALA A 519 -31.69 6.60 -7.82
C ALA A 519 -30.61 5.58 -8.23
N LEU A 520 -29.68 5.99 -9.10
CA LEU A 520 -28.57 5.12 -9.54
C LEU A 520 -27.54 4.97 -8.42
N MET A 521 -27.23 6.06 -7.70
CA MET A 521 -26.32 6.02 -6.56
C MET A 521 -26.85 5.12 -5.44
N THR A 522 -28.14 5.26 -5.09
CA THR A 522 -28.79 4.39 -4.09
C THR A 522 -28.78 2.92 -4.53
N ALA A 523 -29.04 2.64 -5.80
CA ALA A 523 -29.00 1.29 -6.35
C ALA A 523 -27.57 0.71 -6.30
N LEU A 524 -26.54 1.49 -6.60
CA LEU A 524 -25.14 1.10 -6.44
C LEU A 524 -24.82 0.80 -4.98
N GLN A 525 -25.14 1.70 -4.05
CA GLN A 525 -24.87 1.52 -2.62
C GLN A 525 -25.58 0.28 -2.04
N THR A 526 -26.80 -0.01 -2.49
CA THR A 526 -27.53 -1.23 -2.11
C THR A 526 -26.77 -2.48 -2.56
N ARG A 527 -26.24 -2.50 -3.79
CA ARG A 527 -25.43 -3.61 -4.28
C ARG A 527 -24.10 -3.75 -3.55
N LEU A 528 -23.41 -2.65 -3.28
CA LEU A 528 -22.17 -2.66 -2.51
C LEU A 528 -22.39 -3.26 -1.13
N THR A 529 -23.44 -2.81 -0.42
CA THR A 529 -23.79 -3.33 0.91
C THR A 529 -24.11 -4.84 0.86
N ALA A 530 -24.87 -5.31 -0.13
CA ALA A 530 -25.15 -6.73 -0.32
C ALA A 530 -23.87 -7.56 -0.59
N GLN A 531 -22.85 -6.96 -1.19
CA GLN A 531 -21.53 -7.57 -1.40
C GLN A 531 -20.61 -7.50 -0.18
N GLY A 532 -21.04 -6.83 0.88
CA GLY A 532 -20.31 -6.75 2.15
C GLY A 532 -19.38 -5.54 2.27
N PHE A 533 -19.65 -4.48 1.51
CA PHE A 533 -19.08 -3.16 1.79
C PHE A 533 -19.76 -2.53 3.00
N GLU A 534 -18.98 -1.84 3.78
CA GLU A 534 -19.47 -0.94 4.81
C GLU A 534 -19.36 0.49 4.27
N LEU A 535 -20.48 1.24 4.28
CA LEU A 535 -20.54 2.59 3.69
C LEU A 535 -20.56 3.70 4.74
N ALA A 536 -20.65 3.33 6.01
CA ALA A 536 -20.64 4.25 7.13
C ALA A 536 -20.06 3.57 8.37
N TRP A 537 -19.40 4.35 9.21
CA TRP A 537 -18.88 3.89 10.49
C TRP A 537 -19.98 3.89 11.55
N PRO A 538 -20.02 2.89 12.45
CA PRO A 538 -20.70 3.04 13.73
C PRO A 538 -20.00 4.17 14.53
N ARG A 539 -20.63 4.66 15.60
CA ARG A 539 -19.99 5.67 16.46
C ARG A 539 -18.77 5.06 17.16
N VAL A 540 -17.58 5.52 16.79
CA VAL A 540 -16.28 5.11 17.35
C VAL A 540 -15.42 6.34 17.62
N THR A 541 -14.42 6.21 18.49
CA THR A 541 -13.51 7.30 18.84
C THR A 541 -12.46 7.56 17.75
N ALA A 542 -11.96 8.80 17.69
CA ALA A 542 -10.81 9.16 16.85
C ALA A 542 -9.54 8.36 17.20
N ARG A 543 -8.68 8.15 16.24
CA ARG A 543 -7.35 7.56 16.42
C ARG A 543 -6.26 8.62 16.47
#